data_5c6d56a709014b3470ba165653f8651e
#
_entry.id   5c6d56a709014b3470ba165653f8651e
#
_cell.length_a   1.000
_cell.length_b   1.000
_cell.length_c   1.000
_cell.angle_alpha   90.00
_cell.angle_beta   90.00
_cell.angle_gamma   90.00
#
_symmetry.space_group_name_H-M   'P 1'
#
loop_
_entity.id
_entity.type
_entity.pdbx_description
1 polymer ?
#
loop_
_entity_poly.entity_id
_entity_poly.type
_entity_poly.pdbx_seq_one_letter_code
_entity_poly.pdbx_strand_id
1 'polypeptide(L)'
;IQTICHICGRLDKIINDVAEIGFSGVEIDYKTDLVLARDAFEGKSIVFGPIDPSGVFCLGTPELVKTETERVLQVFNGQGIVIGAGCALPSETPDRNIRAFVNAVTAFNNL
;
A
#
# COMPACT_ATOMS: atom_id res chain seq x y z
N ILE A 1 -22.54 5.14 4.65
CA ILE A 1 -21.25 5.39 5.31
C ILE A 1 -20.20 4.44 4.73
N GLN A 2 -19.03 4.97 4.38
CA GLN A 2 -17.91 4.18 3.92
C GLN A 2 -17.16 3.57 5.11
N THR A 3 -16.63 2.38 4.93
CA THR A 3 -15.88 1.66 5.96
C THR A 3 -14.49 1.29 5.47
N ILE A 4 -13.48 1.40 6.33
CA ILE A 4 -12.11 0.95 6.07
C ILE A 4 -11.70 -0.01 7.16
N CYS A 5 -11.20 -1.18 6.76
CA CYS A 5 -10.64 -2.18 7.67
C CYS A 5 -9.12 -2.13 7.59
N HIS A 6 -8.45 -2.09 8.73
CA HIS A 6 -7.00 -2.23 8.80
C HIS A 6 -6.64 -3.55 9.47
N ILE A 7 -5.85 -4.37 8.79
CA ILE A 7 -5.34 -5.63 9.34
C ILE A 7 -3.84 -5.71 9.05
N CYS A 8 -3.04 -5.78 10.11
CA CYS A 8 -1.60 -6.03 9.99
C CYS A 8 -1.33 -7.52 9.74
N GLY A 9 -0.17 -7.81 9.17
CA GLY A 9 0.28 -9.17 8.94
C GLY A 9 -0.13 -9.72 7.59
N ARG A 10 0.17 -11.00 7.40
CA ARG A 10 -0.09 -11.69 6.14
C ARG A 10 -1.55 -12.14 6.07
N LEU A 11 -2.27 -11.64 5.09
CA LEU A 11 -3.68 -11.97 4.88
C LEU A 11 -3.92 -13.06 3.84
N ASP A 12 -2.88 -13.61 3.23
CA ASP A 12 -2.99 -14.48 2.05
C ASP A 12 -4.03 -15.60 2.22
N LYS A 13 -4.09 -16.20 3.41
CA LYS A 13 -5.01 -17.32 3.67
C LYS A 13 -6.47 -16.90 3.86
N ILE A 14 -6.72 -15.66 4.23
CA ILE A 14 -8.08 -15.16 4.54
C ILE A 14 -8.54 -14.05 3.61
N ILE A 15 -7.74 -13.74 2.59
CA ILE A 15 -7.95 -12.52 1.78
C ILE A 15 -9.29 -12.55 1.04
N ASN A 16 -9.72 -13.70 0.57
CA ASN A 16 -11.01 -13.82 -0.10
C ASN A 16 -12.17 -13.61 0.87
N ASP A 17 -12.04 -14.11 2.10
CA ASP A 17 -13.07 -13.89 3.14
C ASP A 17 -13.17 -12.41 3.50
N VAL A 18 -12.02 -11.73 3.62
CA VAL A 18 -11.98 -10.29 3.88
C VAL A 18 -12.63 -9.52 2.72
N ALA A 19 -12.37 -9.91 1.48
CA ALA A 19 -12.98 -9.30 0.31
C ALA A 19 -14.51 -9.47 0.29
N GLU A 20 -15.01 -10.63 0.70
CA GLU A 20 -16.45 -10.91 0.74
C GLU A 20 -17.21 -10.11 1.81
N ILE A 21 -16.53 -9.61 2.85
CA ILE A 21 -17.18 -8.78 3.88
C ILE A 21 -17.73 -7.48 3.29
N GLY A 22 -17.07 -6.92 2.28
CA GLY A 22 -17.60 -5.76 1.58
C GLY A 22 -17.19 -4.42 2.17
N PHE A 23 -16.02 -4.32 2.80
CA PHE A 23 -15.47 -3.02 3.19
C PHE A 23 -15.26 -2.12 1.97
N SER A 24 -15.47 -0.82 2.13
CA SER A 24 -15.17 0.15 1.07
C SER A 24 -13.67 0.20 0.78
N GLY A 25 -12.85 0.08 1.82
CA GLY A 25 -11.41 0.00 1.71
C GLY A 25 -10.81 -1.00 2.69
N VAL A 26 -9.67 -1.57 2.33
CA VAL A 26 -8.90 -2.45 3.21
C VAL A 26 -7.44 -1.99 3.21
N GLU A 27 -6.95 -1.56 4.37
CA GLU A 27 -5.56 -1.18 4.54
C GLU A 27 -4.75 -2.40 4.93
N ILE A 28 -3.80 -2.77 4.09
CA ILE A 28 -2.94 -3.94 4.28
C ILE A 28 -1.48 -3.50 4.45
N ASP A 29 -0.70 -4.34 5.13
CA ASP A 29 0.73 -4.12 5.23
C ASP A 29 1.52 -4.87 4.14
N TYR A 30 2.84 -4.71 4.17
CA TYR A 30 3.74 -5.27 3.15
C TYR A 30 3.85 -6.80 3.16
N LYS A 31 3.34 -7.47 4.19
CA LYS A 31 3.46 -8.93 4.35
C LYS A 31 2.49 -9.71 3.47
N THR A 32 1.39 -9.08 3.06
CA THR A 32 0.42 -9.69 2.15
C THR A 32 0.93 -9.64 0.71
N ASP A 33 0.75 -10.72 -0.04
CA ASP A 33 1.09 -10.76 -1.47
C ASP A 33 0.27 -9.74 -2.25
N LEU A 34 0.93 -8.84 -2.97
CA LEU A 34 0.29 -7.73 -3.66
C LEU A 34 -0.60 -8.17 -4.82
N VAL A 35 -0.15 -9.16 -5.59
CA VAL A 35 -0.93 -9.66 -6.74
C VAL A 35 -2.19 -10.33 -6.23
N LEU A 36 -2.05 -11.13 -5.19
CA LEU A 36 -3.19 -11.81 -4.55
C LEU A 36 -4.19 -10.78 -4.00
N ALA A 37 -3.71 -9.71 -3.35
CA ALA A 37 -4.56 -8.64 -2.84
C ALA A 37 -5.27 -7.90 -3.98
N ARG A 38 -4.54 -7.51 -5.02
CA ARG A 38 -5.13 -6.86 -6.20
C ARG A 38 -6.29 -7.69 -6.76
N ASP A 39 -6.06 -8.98 -6.97
CA ASP A 39 -7.05 -9.85 -7.61
C ASP A 39 -8.25 -10.11 -6.69
N ALA A 40 -8.02 -10.31 -5.40
CA ALA A 40 -9.09 -10.57 -4.43
C ALA A 40 -10.01 -9.36 -4.23
N PHE A 41 -9.46 -8.15 -4.20
CA PHE A 41 -10.21 -6.93 -3.92
C PHE A 41 -10.74 -6.23 -5.17
N GLU A 42 -10.35 -6.64 -6.36
CA GLU A 42 -10.80 -6.02 -7.61
C GLU A 42 -12.34 -6.00 -7.70
N GLY A 43 -12.90 -4.80 -7.89
CA GLY A 43 -14.34 -4.60 -7.95
C GLY A 43 -15.07 -4.72 -6.62
N LYS A 44 -14.36 -4.94 -5.50
CA LYS A 44 -14.97 -5.13 -4.17
C LYS A 44 -14.54 -4.06 -3.18
N SER A 45 -13.23 -3.84 -3.02
CA SER A 45 -12.70 -2.88 -2.06
C SER A 45 -11.52 -2.13 -2.67
N ILE A 46 -11.31 -0.89 -2.24
CA ILE A 46 -10.07 -0.16 -2.54
C ILE A 46 -8.99 -0.64 -1.57
N VAL A 47 -7.80 -0.92 -2.08
CA VAL A 47 -6.65 -1.28 -1.26
C VAL A 47 -5.93 -0.01 -0.79
N PHE A 48 -5.62 0.06 0.50
CA PHE A 48 -4.83 1.13 1.10
C PHE A 48 -3.48 0.58 1.57
N GLY A 49 -2.45 1.37 1.51
CA GLY A 49 -1.08 0.99 1.88
C GLY A 49 -0.31 0.61 0.61
N PRO A 50 0.43 -0.47 0.53
CA PRO A 50 0.89 -1.41 1.55
C PRO A 50 2.41 -1.33 1.83
N ILE A 51 3.01 -0.16 1.69
CA ILE A 51 4.47 -0.01 1.82
C ILE A 51 4.91 -0.14 3.29
N ASP A 52 6.01 -0.84 3.52
CA ASP A 52 6.58 -1.05 4.84
C ASP A 52 6.98 0.28 5.51
N PRO A 53 6.30 0.67 6.62
CA PRO A 53 6.59 1.94 7.26
C PRO A 53 7.95 1.97 7.95
N SER A 54 8.44 0.87 8.45
CA SER A 54 9.72 0.79 9.17
C SER A 54 10.88 0.51 8.23
N GLY A 55 10.83 -0.57 7.49
CA GLY A 55 11.95 -1.01 6.66
C GLY A 55 12.16 -0.16 5.42
N VAL A 56 11.12 0.44 4.87
CA VAL A 56 11.20 1.27 3.66
C VAL A 56 11.18 2.75 4.03
N PHE A 57 10.11 3.24 4.64
CA PHE A 57 9.96 4.67 4.91
C PHE A 57 10.95 5.20 5.94
N CYS A 58 11.11 4.51 7.07
CA CYS A 58 11.94 5.00 8.17
C CYS A 58 13.42 4.67 7.98
N LEU A 59 13.74 3.42 7.76
CA LEU A 59 15.13 2.92 7.71
C LEU A 59 15.70 2.81 6.30
N GLY A 60 14.86 2.96 5.28
CA GLY A 60 15.29 2.89 3.89
C GLY A 60 15.94 4.19 3.39
N THR A 61 16.35 4.14 2.12
CA THR A 61 16.88 5.30 1.39
C THR A 61 15.79 5.90 0.49
N PRO A 62 15.94 7.15 0.02
CA PRO A 62 15.04 7.71 -0.99
C PRO A 62 14.90 6.83 -2.23
N GLU A 63 15.97 6.19 -2.66
CA GLU A 63 15.98 5.28 -3.82
C GLU A 63 15.14 4.03 -3.55
N LEU A 64 15.25 3.45 -2.35
CA LEU A 64 14.43 2.30 -1.96
C LEU A 64 12.95 2.67 -1.89
N VAL A 65 12.64 3.82 -1.29
CA VAL A 65 11.26 4.33 -1.22
C VAL A 65 10.68 4.49 -2.61
N LYS A 66 11.43 5.10 -3.53
CA LYS A 66 11.01 5.26 -4.92
C LYS A 66 10.73 3.91 -5.58
N THR A 67 11.68 2.98 -5.49
CA THR A 67 11.56 1.65 -6.11
C THR A 67 10.35 0.89 -5.60
N GLU A 68 10.13 0.88 -4.28
CA GLU A 68 8.98 0.20 -3.68
C GLU A 68 7.66 0.86 -4.06
N THR A 69 7.62 2.20 -4.10
CA THR A 69 6.44 2.94 -4.53
C THR A 69 6.08 2.59 -5.98
N GLU A 70 7.07 2.63 -6.87
CA GLU A 70 6.87 2.29 -8.28
C GLU A 70 6.40 0.84 -8.45
N ARG A 71 6.98 -0.10 -7.69
CA ARG A 71 6.60 -1.51 -7.74
C ARG A 71 5.13 -1.70 -7.39
N VAL A 72 4.66 -1.08 -6.32
CA VAL A 72 3.26 -1.17 -5.89
C VAL A 72 2.34 -0.56 -6.95
N LEU A 73 2.67 0.63 -7.45
CA LEU A 73 1.88 1.30 -8.48
C LEU A 73 1.78 0.47 -9.76
N GLN A 74 2.87 -0.20 -10.16
CA GLN A 74 2.88 -1.07 -11.33
C GLN A 74 1.99 -2.31 -11.15
N VAL A 75 2.05 -2.95 -9.98
CA VAL A 75 1.20 -4.13 -9.71
C VAL A 75 -0.27 -3.80 -9.86
N PHE A 76 -0.69 -2.65 -9.36
CA PHE A 76 -2.09 -2.20 -9.43
C PHE A 76 -2.41 -1.43 -10.72
N ASN A 77 -1.42 -1.12 -11.54
CA ASN A 77 -1.57 -0.24 -12.70
C ASN A 77 -2.21 1.11 -12.32
N GLY A 78 -1.91 1.61 -11.14
CA GLY A 78 -2.44 2.85 -10.61
C GLY A 78 -3.95 2.86 -10.36
N GLN A 79 -4.58 1.70 -10.30
CA GLN A 79 -6.03 1.58 -10.13
C GLN A 79 -6.39 0.73 -8.92
N GLY A 80 -7.50 1.08 -8.26
CA GLY A 80 -8.00 0.31 -7.12
C GLY A 80 -7.15 0.42 -5.86
N ILE A 81 -6.28 1.43 -5.78
CA ILE A 81 -5.35 1.62 -4.67
C ILE A 81 -5.28 3.09 -4.24
N VAL A 82 -5.20 3.30 -2.94
CA VAL A 82 -4.74 4.55 -2.32
C VAL A 82 -3.40 4.23 -1.66
N ILE A 83 -2.33 4.57 -2.36
CA ILE A 83 -0.99 4.14 -1.96
C ILE A 83 -0.46 4.91 -0.76
N GLY A 84 0.23 4.22 0.13
CA GLY A 84 0.85 4.80 1.32
C GLY A 84 1.53 3.75 2.15
N ALA A 85 1.87 4.10 3.39
CA ALA A 85 2.36 3.14 4.36
C ALA A 85 1.24 2.19 4.79
N GLY A 86 1.57 0.92 5.00
CA GLY A 86 0.60 -0.09 5.43
C GLY A 86 0.24 -0.03 6.92
N CYS A 87 0.90 0.82 7.68
CA CYS A 87 0.64 1.09 9.09
C CYS A 87 1.21 2.47 9.45
N ALA A 88 1.15 2.85 10.73
CA ALA A 88 1.66 4.13 11.19
C ALA A 88 3.14 4.31 10.87
N LEU A 89 3.49 5.49 10.36
CA LEU A 89 4.89 5.85 10.15
C LEU A 89 5.57 6.13 11.50
N PRO A 90 6.78 5.59 11.73
CA PRO A 90 7.58 6.00 12.89
C PRO A 90 7.83 7.51 12.87
N SER A 91 7.87 8.13 14.06
CA SER A 91 8.08 9.58 14.19
C SER A 91 9.45 10.02 13.65
N GLU A 92 10.41 9.11 13.62
CA GLU A 92 11.78 9.35 13.12
C GLU A 92 11.91 9.21 11.60
N THR A 93 10.83 8.96 10.88
CA THR A 93 10.87 8.81 9.43
C THR A 93 11.47 10.06 8.77
N PRO A 94 12.56 9.91 7.99
CA PRO A 94 13.22 11.07 7.38
C PRO A 94 12.32 11.76 6.34
N ASP A 95 12.34 13.08 6.39
CA ASP A 95 11.57 13.92 5.45
C ASP A 95 11.91 13.61 3.99
N ARG A 96 13.20 13.36 3.69
CA ARG A 96 13.67 12.99 2.35
C ARG A 96 12.98 11.73 1.81
N ASN A 97 12.66 10.77 2.69
CA ASN A 97 11.98 9.53 2.28
C ASN A 97 10.51 9.78 1.98
N ILE A 98 9.84 10.61 2.77
CA ILE A 98 8.45 10.99 2.51
C ILE A 98 8.35 11.76 1.19
N ARG A 99 9.29 12.68 0.94
CA ARG A 99 9.35 13.44 -0.33
C ARG A 99 9.61 12.52 -1.52
N ALA A 100 10.48 11.52 -1.37
CA ALA A 100 10.75 10.53 -2.42
C ALA A 100 9.48 9.76 -2.80
N PHE A 101 8.68 9.38 -1.81
CA PHE A 101 7.39 8.73 -2.03
C PHE A 101 6.44 9.63 -2.83
N VAL A 102 6.21 10.86 -2.37
CA VAL A 102 5.31 11.80 -3.05
C VAL A 102 5.77 12.06 -4.49
N ASN A 103 7.06 12.23 -4.69
CA ASN A 103 7.63 12.49 -6.01
C ASN A 103 7.43 11.28 -6.95
N ALA A 104 7.60 10.06 -6.45
CA ALA A 104 7.39 8.85 -7.24
C ALA A 104 5.92 8.71 -7.67
N VAL A 105 4.98 8.98 -6.77
CA VAL A 105 3.55 8.96 -7.09
C VAL A 105 3.20 10.02 -8.12
N THR A 106 3.70 11.25 -7.94
CA THR A 106 3.45 12.35 -8.86
C THR A 106 4.00 12.03 -10.26
N ALA A 107 5.21 11.49 -10.33
CA ALA A 107 5.82 11.09 -11.60
C ALA A 107 5.00 10.00 -12.31
N PHE A 108 4.49 9.02 -11.57
CA PHE A 108 3.64 7.97 -12.12
C PHE A 108 2.33 8.54 -12.69
N ASN A 109 1.70 9.47 -12.00
CA ASN A 109 0.45 10.09 -12.46
C ASN A 109 0.62 10.95 -13.72
N ASN A 110 1.84 11.36 -14.02
CA ASN A 110 2.16 12.19 -15.20
C ASN A 110 2.61 11.39 -16.43
N LEU A 111 2.59 10.07 -16.34
CA LEU A 111 2.93 9.21 -17.48
C LEU A 111 1.83 9.15 -18.53
#